data_2f66f476dc125a2e8b344e77c1770bea
#
_entry.id   2f66f476dc125a2e8b344e77c1770bea
#
_cell.length_a   1.000
_cell.length_b   1.000
_cell.length_c   1.000
_cell.angle_alpha   90.00
_cell.angle_beta   90.00
_cell.angle_gamma   90.00
#
_symmetry.space_group_name_H-M   'P 1'
#
loop_
_entity.id
_entity.type
_entity.pdbx_description
1 polymer ?
#
loop_
_entity_poly.entity_id
_entity_poly.type
_entity_poly.pdbx_seq_one_letter_code
_entity_poly.pdbx_strand_id
1 'polypeptide(L)'
;GVQQALLKMLEGSVVEFTARGQRKHPEAPTIKVDTKNILFIVGGAFVGIEKVISKRLKKGNVAIGFGAEVRGKDIEKEFDTLIHQVTPEDLMEYGIIPEIIGRLPVICTLETLDEDALLRILTEPINAPVRQYEKLLAMDGVELVFTEDALRAVAKKAIARKTGARSLKGIIEEVMLDVMFDIPRETAPRRVTVTKECITEGAAPVVENAAAG
;
A
#
# COMPACT_ATOMS: atom_id res chain seq x y z
N GLY A 1 -17.07 20.91 -2.90
CA GLY A 1 -17.92 20.57 -1.73
C GLY A 1 -17.22 19.68 -0.70
N VAL A 2 -16.56 18.58 -1.11
CA VAL A 2 -15.91 17.63 -0.17
C VAL A 2 -14.77 18.30 0.59
N GLN A 3 -13.90 19.02 -0.07
CA GLN A 3 -12.77 19.72 0.57
C GLN A 3 -13.25 20.71 1.64
N GLN A 4 -14.30 21.48 1.35
CA GLN A 4 -14.88 22.43 2.31
C GLN A 4 -15.54 21.71 3.50
N ALA A 5 -16.14 20.55 3.30
CA ALA A 5 -16.72 19.76 4.39
C ALA A 5 -15.65 19.23 5.37
N LEU A 6 -14.46 18.89 4.86
CA LEU A 6 -13.33 18.45 5.67
C LEU A 6 -12.75 19.57 6.56
N LEU A 7 -12.85 20.83 6.15
CA LEU A 7 -12.31 21.96 6.92
C LEU A 7 -12.85 22.02 8.36
N LYS A 8 -14.15 21.76 8.56
CA LYS A 8 -14.72 21.76 9.91
C LYS A 8 -14.03 20.77 10.87
N MET A 9 -13.60 19.63 10.35
CA MET A 9 -12.89 18.64 11.16
C MET A 9 -11.43 19.06 11.41
N LEU A 10 -10.78 19.66 10.40
CA LEU A 10 -9.39 20.11 10.48
C LEU A 10 -9.23 21.37 11.34
N GLU A 11 -10.27 22.19 11.47
CA GLU A 11 -10.25 23.42 12.28
C GLU A 11 -10.36 23.19 13.80
N GLY A 12 -10.61 21.96 14.23
CA GLY A 12 -10.74 21.65 15.66
C GLY A 12 -12.09 22.06 16.21
N SER A 13 -13.16 21.48 15.74
CA SER A 13 -14.53 21.68 16.18
C SER A 13 -15.06 20.45 16.91
N VAL A 14 -16.14 20.66 17.70
CA VAL A 14 -16.91 19.52 18.22
C VAL A 14 -17.86 19.04 17.15
N VAL A 15 -17.65 17.81 16.68
CA VAL A 15 -18.51 17.16 15.68
C VAL A 15 -19.46 16.21 16.40
N GLU A 16 -20.74 16.30 16.07
CA GLU A 16 -21.79 15.43 16.61
C GLU A 16 -22.24 14.44 15.53
N PHE A 17 -22.32 13.16 15.88
CA PHE A 17 -22.84 12.14 14.98
C PHE A 17 -23.69 11.10 15.75
N THR A 18 -24.64 10.51 15.05
CA THR A 18 -25.51 9.45 15.60
C THR A 18 -24.79 8.11 15.51
N ALA A 19 -24.85 7.29 16.54
CA ALA A 19 -24.25 5.96 16.54
C ALA A 19 -24.81 5.11 15.40
N ARG A 20 -23.94 4.28 14.82
CA ARG A 20 -24.27 3.43 13.64
C ARG A 20 -25.42 2.49 14.00
N GLY A 21 -26.46 2.46 13.16
CA GLY A 21 -27.60 1.54 13.31
C GLY A 21 -28.88 2.14 13.90
N GLN A 22 -28.85 3.36 14.38
CA GLN A 22 -30.07 4.03 14.83
C GLN A 22 -30.63 4.93 13.72
N ARG A 23 -31.96 4.82 13.48
CA ARG A 23 -32.64 5.76 12.59
C ARG A 23 -32.51 7.18 13.18
N LYS A 24 -32.44 8.18 12.29
CA LYS A 24 -32.44 9.61 12.68
C LYS A 24 -33.77 9.93 13.40
N HIS A 25 -33.81 9.64 14.70
CA HIS A 25 -34.84 10.15 15.59
C HIS A 25 -34.29 11.41 16.31
N PRO A 26 -35.11 12.43 16.56
CA PRO A 26 -34.68 13.63 17.27
C PRO A 26 -34.11 13.36 18.67
N GLU A 27 -34.48 12.24 19.30
CA GLU A 27 -34.02 11.82 20.63
C GLU A 27 -32.90 10.76 20.59
N ALA A 28 -32.32 10.46 19.42
CA ALA A 28 -31.24 9.48 19.34
C ALA A 28 -29.98 10.03 20.04
N PRO A 29 -29.30 9.22 20.88
CA PRO A 29 -28.07 9.68 21.55
C PRO A 29 -27.00 10.00 20.50
N THR A 30 -26.49 11.23 20.57
CA THR A 30 -25.39 11.70 19.74
C THR A 30 -24.07 11.55 20.45
N ILE A 31 -23.05 11.14 19.71
CA ILE A 31 -21.67 11.11 20.18
C ILE A 31 -21.01 12.42 19.77
N LYS A 32 -20.40 13.12 20.73
CA LYS A 32 -19.65 14.35 20.51
C LYS A 32 -18.17 14.04 20.50
N VAL A 33 -17.47 14.46 19.45
CA VAL A 33 -16.02 14.31 19.32
C VAL A 33 -15.39 15.68 19.13
N ASP A 34 -14.48 16.05 20.03
CA ASP A 34 -13.64 17.23 19.86
C ASP A 34 -12.42 16.86 19.00
N THR A 35 -12.28 17.52 17.85
CA THR A 35 -11.23 17.22 16.88
C THR A 35 -9.94 18.01 17.10
N LYS A 36 -9.86 18.90 18.11
CA LYS A 36 -8.70 19.76 18.36
C LYS A 36 -7.38 19.01 18.55
N ASN A 37 -7.44 17.85 19.22
CA ASN A 37 -6.27 17.05 19.57
C ASN A 37 -6.15 15.77 18.71
N ILE A 38 -6.79 15.75 17.53
CA ILE A 38 -6.69 14.62 16.59
C ILE A 38 -5.62 14.93 15.55
N LEU A 39 -4.67 14.00 15.39
CA LEU A 39 -3.73 14.04 14.28
C LEU A 39 -4.45 13.62 12.99
N PHE A 40 -4.40 14.49 11.98
CA PHE A 40 -4.93 14.20 10.65
C PHE A 40 -3.78 13.86 9.69
N ILE A 41 -3.85 12.68 9.10
CA ILE A 41 -2.94 12.25 8.04
C ILE A 41 -3.81 12.01 6.80
N VAL A 42 -3.55 12.78 5.75
CA VAL A 42 -4.31 12.74 4.49
C VAL A 42 -3.39 12.29 3.37
N GLY A 43 -3.80 11.28 2.63
CA GLY A 43 -3.04 10.76 1.49
C GLY A 43 -3.85 10.79 0.21
N GLY A 44 -3.16 10.91 -0.92
CA GLY A 44 -3.75 10.87 -2.25
C GLY A 44 -2.72 10.46 -3.31
N ALA A 45 -3.19 9.95 -4.44
CA ALA A 45 -2.32 9.56 -5.54
C ALA A 45 -1.86 10.75 -6.41
N PHE A 46 -2.59 11.85 -6.41
CA PHE A 46 -2.30 13.08 -7.16
C PHE A 46 -1.82 12.85 -8.60
N VAL A 47 -2.50 11.96 -9.32
CA VAL A 47 -2.11 11.56 -10.69
C VAL A 47 -2.05 12.79 -11.61
N GLY A 48 -0.89 13.02 -12.23
CA GLY A 48 -0.67 14.18 -13.12
C GLY A 48 -0.03 15.40 -12.44
N ILE A 49 0.24 15.35 -11.13
CA ILE A 49 0.91 16.47 -10.42
C ILE A 49 2.34 16.68 -10.94
N GLU A 50 3.00 15.64 -11.46
CA GLU A 50 4.31 15.73 -12.09
C GLU A 50 4.33 16.73 -13.25
N LYS A 51 3.22 16.90 -13.96
CA LYS A 51 3.09 17.88 -15.05
C LYS A 51 3.05 19.31 -14.53
N VAL A 52 2.41 19.52 -13.38
CA VAL A 52 2.35 20.84 -12.72
C VAL A 52 3.75 21.21 -12.26
N ILE A 53 4.45 20.31 -11.56
CA ILE A 53 5.81 20.52 -11.07
C ILE A 53 6.77 20.79 -12.25
N SER A 54 6.74 19.96 -13.29
CA SER A 54 7.56 20.16 -14.50
C SER A 54 7.32 21.51 -15.16
N LYS A 55 6.06 21.95 -15.24
CA LYS A 55 5.70 23.26 -15.82
C LYS A 55 6.27 24.41 -15.00
N ARG A 56 6.23 24.33 -13.67
CA ARG A 56 6.84 25.32 -12.77
C ARG A 56 8.35 25.38 -12.95
N LEU A 57 9.01 24.21 -12.95
CA LEU A 57 10.47 24.12 -13.09
C LEU A 57 10.96 24.62 -14.44
N LYS A 58 10.21 24.35 -15.53
CA LYS A 58 10.53 24.85 -16.88
C LYS A 58 10.36 26.38 -17.00
N LYS A 59 9.42 26.99 -16.26
CA LYS A 59 9.27 28.45 -16.23
C LYS A 59 10.42 29.14 -15.50
N GLY A 60 11.08 28.45 -14.56
CA GLY A 60 12.20 28.98 -13.79
C GLY A 60 13.57 28.81 -14.45
N ASN A 61 13.72 27.86 -15.40
CA ASN A 61 14.96 27.63 -16.13
C ASN A 61 14.71 27.64 -17.63
N VAL A 62 15.30 28.60 -18.32
CA VAL A 62 15.44 28.57 -19.76
C VAL A 62 16.39 27.43 -20.14
N ALA A 63 15.83 26.43 -20.83
CA ALA A 63 16.53 25.36 -21.52
C ALA A 63 17.39 24.40 -20.68
N ILE A 64 16.76 23.33 -20.21
CA ILE A 64 17.43 22.03 -20.17
C ILE A 64 16.67 21.13 -21.15
N GLY A 65 17.38 20.71 -22.24
CA GLY A 65 16.80 19.95 -23.33
C GLY A 65 16.38 18.55 -22.88
N PHE A 66 15.08 18.33 -22.72
CA PHE A 66 14.47 17.01 -22.60
C PHE A 66 14.04 16.56 -24.01
N GLY A 67 14.98 15.95 -24.73
CA GLY A 67 14.75 15.35 -26.05
C GLY A 67 15.27 13.92 -26.15
N ALA A 68 15.44 13.20 -25.02
CA ALA A 68 15.80 11.80 -25.03
C ALA A 68 14.55 10.93 -24.83
N GLU A 69 14.34 9.91 -25.68
CA GLU A 69 13.37 8.83 -25.44
C GLU A 69 13.78 8.09 -24.16
N VAL A 70 13.07 8.33 -23.07
CA VAL A 70 13.36 7.75 -21.76
C VAL A 70 12.78 6.33 -21.73
N ARG A 71 13.61 5.33 -21.51
CA ARG A 71 13.19 3.94 -21.30
C ARG A 71 12.52 3.78 -19.94
N GLY A 72 11.54 2.89 -19.80
CA GLY A 72 10.59 2.80 -18.68
C GLY A 72 11.14 2.90 -17.24
N LYS A 73 12.38 2.43 -16.95
CA LYS A 73 13.02 2.58 -15.63
C LYS A 73 13.49 4.00 -15.31
N ASP A 74 13.74 4.81 -16.33
CA ASP A 74 14.17 6.19 -16.16
C ASP A 74 12.96 7.11 -15.87
N ILE A 75 11.75 6.72 -16.31
CA ILE A 75 10.51 7.47 -16.05
C ILE A 75 10.12 7.44 -14.56
N GLU A 76 10.27 6.28 -13.89
CA GLU A 76 9.96 6.14 -12.45
C GLU A 76 10.92 6.97 -11.61
N LYS A 77 12.23 6.94 -11.91
CA LYS A 77 13.24 7.75 -11.23
C LYS A 77 13.05 9.24 -11.49
N GLU A 78 12.65 9.62 -12.70
CA GLU A 78 12.33 11.00 -13.03
C GLU A 78 11.10 11.46 -12.28
N PHE A 79 10.06 10.61 -12.16
CA PHE A 79 8.88 10.89 -11.36
C PHE A 79 9.23 11.10 -9.88
N ASP A 80 9.99 10.19 -9.27
CA ASP A 80 10.39 10.30 -7.87
C ASP A 80 11.22 11.57 -7.62
N THR A 81 12.13 11.91 -8.55
CA THR A 81 12.90 13.15 -8.49
C THR A 81 12.03 14.40 -8.56
N LEU A 82 11.00 14.38 -9.40
CA LEU A 82 10.06 15.49 -9.54
C LEU A 82 9.15 15.63 -8.33
N ILE A 83 8.59 14.52 -7.84
CA ILE A 83 7.63 14.56 -6.74
C ILE A 83 8.24 15.11 -5.46
N HIS A 84 9.53 14.88 -5.22
CA HIS A 84 10.26 15.46 -4.09
C HIS A 84 10.35 16.99 -4.12
N GLN A 85 10.11 17.59 -5.28
CA GLN A 85 10.14 19.04 -5.45
C GLN A 85 8.74 19.69 -5.37
N VAL A 86 7.73 18.93 -4.92
CA VAL A 86 6.37 19.45 -4.78
C VAL A 86 6.32 20.59 -3.76
N THR A 87 5.58 21.62 -4.10
CA THR A 87 5.35 22.79 -3.25
C THR A 87 3.85 22.97 -2.96
N PRO A 88 3.49 23.77 -1.93
CA PRO A 88 2.10 24.14 -1.69
C PRO A 88 1.40 24.72 -2.91
N GLU A 89 2.12 25.51 -3.70
CA GLU A 89 1.60 26.16 -4.92
C GLU A 89 1.26 25.12 -6.00
N ASP A 90 2.06 24.07 -6.14
CA ASP A 90 1.77 22.96 -7.07
C ASP A 90 0.47 22.23 -6.67
N LEU A 91 0.24 22.03 -5.38
CA LEU A 91 -1.00 21.44 -4.87
C LEU A 91 -2.21 22.36 -5.11
N MET A 92 -2.04 23.66 -4.99
CA MET A 92 -3.10 24.64 -5.33
C MET A 92 -3.40 24.62 -6.84
N GLU A 93 -2.37 24.62 -7.70
CA GLU A 93 -2.55 24.53 -9.17
C GLU A 93 -3.20 23.18 -9.55
N TYR A 94 -2.92 22.10 -8.80
CA TYR A 94 -3.56 20.80 -8.98
C TYR A 94 -5.04 20.79 -8.58
N GLY A 95 -5.47 21.69 -7.68
CA GLY A 95 -6.87 21.85 -7.27
C GLY A 95 -7.17 21.61 -5.79
N ILE A 96 -6.14 21.59 -4.94
CA ILE A 96 -6.34 21.62 -3.49
C ILE A 96 -6.59 23.07 -3.06
N ILE A 97 -7.65 23.29 -2.28
CA ILE A 97 -7.99 24.64 -1.82
C ILE A 97 -6.98 25.17 -0.81
N PRO A 98 -6.67 26.48 -0.85
CA PRO A 98 -5.67 27.09 0.03
C PRO A 98 -5.93 26.85 1.52
N GLU A 99 -7.18 26.82 1.94
CA GLU A 99 -7.59 26.61 3.33
C GLU A 99 -7.17 25.23 3.85
N ILE A 100 -7.24 24.18 3.01
CA ILE A 100 -6.76 22.84 3.38
C ILE A 100 -5.24 22.84 3.50
N ILE A 101 -4.53 23.45 2.56
CA ILE A 101 -3.06 23.53 2.59
C ILE A 101 -2.60 24.26 3.87
N GLY A 102 -3.29 25.34 4.23
CA GLY A 102 -2.99 26.07 5.46
C GLY A 102 -3.22 25.26 6.75
N ARG A 103 -4.09 24.24 6.71
CA ARG A 103 -4.37 23.33 7.86
C ARG A 103 -3.52 22.06 7.86
N LEU A 104 -2.93 21.70 6.73
CA LEU A 104 -2.04 20.55 6.55
C LEU A 104 -0.66 21.03 6.07
N PRO A 105 0.11 21.71 6.94
CA PRO A 105 1.35 22.38 6.53
C PRO A 105 2.49 21.43 6.23
N VAL A 106 2.42 20.17 6.66
CA VAL A 106 3.46 19.18 6.44
C VAL A 106 3.11 18.38 5.19
N ILE A 107 3.93 18.54 4.16
CA ILE A 107 3.81 17.79 2.89
C ILE A 107 4.90 16.73 2.89
N CYS A 108 4.50 15.46 2.72
CA CYS A 108 5.40 14.34 2.58
C CYS A 108 5.15 13.65 1.24
N THR A 109 6.21 13.36 0.52
CA THR A 109 6.16 12.58 -0.72
C THR A 109 6.58 11.15 -0.47
N LEU A 110 6.02 10.23 -1.24
CA LEU A 110 6.35 8.82 -1.18
C LEU A 110 6.98 8.40 -2.50
N GLU A 111 8.04 7.61 -2.41
CA GLU A 111 8.75 7.05 -3.55
C GLU A 111 8.01 5.83 -4.13
N THR A 112 8.32 5.53 -5.38
CA THR A 112 7.86 4.30 -6.03
C THR A 112 8.47 3.09 -5.33
N LEU A 113 7.65 2.06 -5.07
CA LEU A 113 8.13 0.85 -4.40
C LEU A 113 8.93 -0.01 -5.38
N ASP A 114 10.20 -0.21 -5.09
CA ASP A 114 11.07 -1.14 -5.78
C ASP A 114 10.89 -2.60 -5.30
N GLU A 115 11.61 -3.53 -5.91
CA GLU A 115 11.55 -4.97 -5.57
C GLU A 115 11.92 -5.22 -4.10
N ASP A 116 12.96 -4.54 -3.59
CA ASP A 116 13.43 -4.74 -2.22
C ASP A 116 12.45 -4.16 -1.19
N ALA A 117 11.84 -3.01 -1.48
CA ALA A 117 10.79 -2.45 -0.63
C ALA A 117 9.56 -3.37 -0.56
N LEU A 118 9.14 -3.95 -1.69
CA LEU A 118 8.04 -4.92 -1.72
C LEU A 118 8.39 -6.21 -0.96
N LEU A 119 9.63 -6.68 -1.06
CA LEU A 119 10.12 -7.82 -0.27
C LEU A 119 10.03 -7.55 1.24
N ARG A 120 10.46 -6.36 1.68
CA ARG A 120 10.35 -5.95 3.07
C ARG A 120 8.90 -5.89 3.53
N ILE A 121 8.00 -5.37 2.72
CA ILE A 121 6.55 -5.34 3.03
C ILE A 121 5.99 -6.75 3.21
N LEU A 122 6.48 -7.73 2.45
CA LEU A 122 6.04 -9.13 2.56
C LEU A 122 6.46 -9.80 3.87
N THR A 123 7.59 -9.38 4.48
CA THR A 123 8.26 -10.13 5.54
C THR A 123 8.43 -9.38 6.86
N GLU A 124 8.71 -8.07 6.85
CA GLU A 124 9.11 -7.34 8.06
C GLU A 124 7.94 -6.95 8.99
N PRO A 125 6.80 -6.43 8.49
CA PRO A 125 5.72 -5.97 9.36
C PRO A 125 5.18 -7.08 10.26
N ILE A 126 4.70 -6.71 11.45
CA ILE A 126 4.05 -7.67 12.38
C ILE A 126 2.91 -8.43 11.70
N ASN A 127 2.15 -7.73 10.85
CA ASN A 127 1.05 -8.28 10.06
C ASN A 127 1.44 -8.52 8.60
N ALA A 128 2.72 -8.85 8.32
CA ALA A 128 3.14 -9.18 6.97
C ALA A 128 2.32 -10.34 6.39
N PRO A 129 1.96 -10.30 5.09
CA PRO A 129 1.15 -11.34 4.48
C PRO A 129 1.73 -12.75 4.69
N VAL A 130 3.03 -12.93 4.54
CA VAL A 130 3.72 -14.20 4.78
C VAL A 130 3.51 -14.69 6.21
N ARG A 131 3.77 -13.82 7.20
CA ARG A 131 3.62 -14.15 8.62
C ARG A 131 2.20 -14.53 9.02
N GLN A 132 1.19 -13.98 8.33
CA GLN A 132 -0.20 -14.35 8.59
C GLN A 132 -0.45 -15.82 8.21
N TYR A 133 0.05 -16.26 7.05
CA TYR A 133 -0.10 -17.65 6.60
C TYR A 133 0.78 -18.61 7.39
N GLU A 134 2.02 -18.21 7.75
CA GLU A 134 2.87 -19.00 8.65
C GLU A 134 2.14 -19.30 9.97
N LYS A 135 1.55 -18.29 10.61
CA LYS A 135 0.79 -18.44 11.84
C LYS A 135 -0.45 -19.31 11.65
N LEU A 136 -1.17 -19.12 10.55
CA LEU A 136 -2.38 -19.89 10.28
C LEU A 136 -2.06 -21.39 10.15
N LEU A 137 -1.07 -21.76 9.35
CA LEU A 137 -0.66 -23.15 9.15
C LEU A 137 0.03 -23.76 10.37
N ALA A 138 0.73 -22.94 11.16
CA ALA A 138 1.31 -23.40 12.42
C ALA A 138 0.24 -23.85 13.43
N MET A 139 -0.99 -23.33 13.38
CA MET A 139 -2.11 -23.79 14.22
C MET A 139 -2.54 -25.22 13.85
N ASP A 140 -2.31 -25.64 12.62
CA ASP A 140 -2.57 -26.99 12.12
C ASP A 140 -1.31 -27.88 12.18
N GLY A 141 -0.24 -27.42 12.86
CA GLY A 141 1.02 -28.15 13.00
C GLY A 141 1.87 -28.20 11.73
N VAL A 142 1.65 -27.26 10.80
CA VAL A 142 2.38 -27.18 9.52
C VAL A 142 3.35 -26.02 9.53
N GLU A 143 4.61 -26.25 9.21
CA GLU A 143 5.64 -25.25 8.99
C GLU A 143 5.56 -24.74 7.54
N LEU A 144 5.23 -23.48 7.35
CA LEU A 144 5.24 -22.84 6.03
C LEU A 144 6.55 -22.09 5.82
N VAL A 145 7.18 -22.31 4.68
CA VAL A 145 8.43 -21.64 4.29
C VAL A 145 8.28 -21.09 2.87
N PHE A 146 8.55 -19.81 2.70
CA PHE A 146 8.73 -19.21 1.38
C PHE A 146 10.22 -19.09 1.08
N THR A 147 10.66 -19.59 -0.07
CA THR A 147 12.05 -19.35 -0.51
C THR A 147 12.24 -17.88 -0.85
N GLU A 148 13.46 -17.34 -0.73
CA GLU A 148 13.75 -15.96 -1.10
C GLU A 148 13.39 -15.68 -2.56
N ASP A 149 13.66 -16.64 -3.46
CA ASP A 149 13.32 -16.53 -4.87
C ASP A 149 11.79 -16.49 -5.11
N ALA A 150 11.01 -17.19 -4.29
CA ALA A 150 9.54 -17.10 -4.33
C ALA A 150 9.06 -15.70 -3.94
N LEU A 151 9.59 -15.14 -2.86
CA LEU A 151 9.25 -13.79 -2.40
C LEU A 151 9.62 -12.73 -3.43
N ARG A 152 10.80 -12.86 -4.06
CA ARG A 152 11.22 -12.00 -5.18
C ARG A 152 10.31 -12.15 -6.39
N ALA A 153 9.85 -13.37 -6.69
CA ALA A 153 8.88 -13.60 -7.77
C ALA A 153 7.53 -12.92 -7.50
N VAL A 154 7.04 -12.95 -6.24
CA VAL A 154 5.84 -12.22 -5.83
C VAL A 154 6.03 -10.71 -6.05
N ALA A 155 7.15 -10.13 -5.61
CA ALA A 155 7.45 -8.72 -5.79
C ALA A 155 7.49 -8.33 -7.28
N LYS A 156 8.17 -9.11 -8.13
CA LYS A 156 8.23 -8.89 -9.58
C LYS A 156 6.85 -8.97 -10.24
N LYS A 157 6.01 -9.95 -9.84
CA LYS A 157 4.63 -10.10 -10.35
C LYS A 157 3.77 -8.87 -9.96
N ALA A 158 3.96 -8.33 -8.76
CA ALA A 158 3.28 -7.11 -8.31
C ALA A 158 3.69 -5.86 -9.11
N ILE A 159 4.99 -5.70 -9.37
CA ILE A 159 5.52 -4.61 -10.22
C ILE A 159 4.96 -4.73 -11.64
N ALA A 160 4.97 -5.92 -12.23
CA ALA A 160 4.46 -6.17 -13.57
C ALA A 160 2.95 -5.84 -13.69
N ARG A 161 2.17 -6.10 -12.64
CA ARG A 161 0.74 -5.74 -12.56
C ARG A 161 0.51 -4.22 -12.35
N LYS A 162 1.55 -3.42 -12.08
CA LYS A 162 1.49 -1.98 -11.77
C LYS A 162 0.53 -1.64 -10.61
N THR A 163 0.36 -2.56 -9.67
CA THR A 163 -0.57 -2.43 -8.54
C THR A 163 0.13 -2.22 -7.21
N GLY A 164 1.48 -2.22 -7.22
CA GLY A 164 2.32 -2.02 -6.04
C GLY A 164 1.98 -3.02 -4.91
N ALA A 165 2.11 -2.59 -3.69
CA ALA A 165 1.90 -3.43 -2.51
C ALA A 165 0.48 -4.03 -2.38
N ARG A 166 -0.54 -3.42 -3.00
CA ARG A 166 -1.94 -3.88 -2.91
C ARG A 166 -2.14 -5.29 -3.46
N SER A 167 -1.37 -5.67 -4.49
CA SER A 167 -1.50 -7.01 -5.10
C SER A 167 -0.71 -8.09 -4.39
N LEU A 168 0.22 -7.75 -3.49
CA LEU A 168 1.08 -8.73 -2.81
C LEU A 168 0.25 -9.79 -2.09
N LYS A 169 -0.75 -9.35 -1.33
CA LYS A 169 -1.63 -10.27 -0.60
C LYS A 169 -2.38 -11.19 -1.56
N GLY A 170 -2.98 -10.65 -2.63
CA GLY A 170 -3.71 -11.44 -3.61
C GLY A 170 -2.84 -12.46 -4.35
N ILE A 171 -1.56 -12.12 -4.66
CA ILE A 171 -0.63 -13.04 -5.31
C ILE A 171 -0.29 -14.21 -4.36
N ILE A 172 -0.10 -13.94 -3.06
CA ILE A 172 0.11 -15.00 -2.08
C ILE A 172 -1.16 -15.84 -1.91
N GLU A 173 -2.34 -15.19 -1.83
CA GLU A 173 -3.62 -15.89 -1.72
C GLU A 173 -3.86 -16.87 -2.88
N GLU A 174 -3.51 -16.51 -4.11
CA GLU A 174 -3.59 -17.39 -5.29
C GLU A 174 -2.87 -18.72 -5.04
N VAL A 175 -1.66 -18.68 -4.47
CA VAL A 175 -0.85 -19.88 -4.20
C VAL A 175 -1.30 -20.61 -2.93
N MET A 176 -1.66 -19.86 -1.90
CA MET A 176 -2.04 -20.42 -0.60
C MET A 176 -3.40 -21.09 -0.62
N LEU A 177 -4.28 -20.74 -1.56
CA LEU A 177 -5.61 -21.36 -1.68
C LEU A 177 -5.50 -22.87 -1.90
N ASP A 178 -4.65 -23.29 -2.83
CA ASP A 178 -4.43 -24.70 -3.15
C ASP A 178 -3.76 -25.41 -1.95
N VAL A 179 -2.74 -24.78 -1.34
CA VAL A 179 -2.06 -25.28 -0.15
C VAL A 179 -3.04 -25.57 0.99
N MET A 180 -3.92 -24.61 1.28
CA MET A 180 -4.89 -24.71 2.38
C MET A 180 -5.99 -25.76 2.09
N PHE A 181 -6.29 -26.01 0.81
CA PHE A 181 -7.29 -26.97 0.41
C PHE A 181 -6.74 -28.41 0.48
N ASP A 182 -5.48 -28.62 0.03
CA ASP A 182 -4.87 -29.94 -0.15
C ASP A 182 -4.14 -30.44 1.08
N ILE A 183 -3.88 -29.60 2.10
CA ILE A 183 -3.28 -30.06 3.35
C ILE A 183 -4.32 -30.95 4.07
N PRO A 184 -4.16 -32.29 4.01
CA PRO A 184 -5.06 -33.16 4.74
C PRO A 184 -4.88 -32.91 6.24
N ARG A 185 -5.97 -32.92 7.00
CA ARG A 185 -6.02 -32.74 8.46
C ARG A 185 -5.40 -33.95 9.24
N GLU A 186 -4.38 -34.54 8.69
CA GLU A 186 -3.64 -35.61 9.35
C GLU A 186 -2.66 -35.04 10.37
N THR A 187 -2.50 -35.78 11.47
CA THR A 187 -1.87 -35.36 12.72
C THR A 187 -0.34 -35.25 12.71
N ALA A 188 0.34 -35.40 11.58
CA ALA A 188 1.79 -35.32 11.51
C ALA A 188 2.26 -33.92 11.18
N PRO A 189 3.25 -33.33 11.87
CA PRO A 189 3.85 -32.06 11.50
C PRO A 189 4.45 -32.18 10.10
N ARG A 190 4.15 -31.17 9.26
CA ARG A 190 4.56 -31.11 7.87
C ARG A 190 5.26 -29.81 7.62
N ARG A 191 6.18 -29.81 6.68
CA ARG A 191 6.75 -28.59 6.12
C ARG A 191 6.22 -28.41 4.70
N VAL A 192 5.74 -27.21 4.42
CA VAL A 192 5.31 -26.78 3.09
C VAL A 192 6.24 -25.67 2.61
N THR A 193 6.93 -25.93 1.51
CA THR A 193 7.86 -24.97 0.92
C THR A 193 7.27 -24.42 -0.37
N VAL A 194 7.06 -23.10 -0.40
CA VAL A 194 6.63 -22.36 -1.60
C VAL A 194 7.87 -21.90 -2.33
N THR A 195 8.02 -22.39 -3.56
CA THR A 195 9.16 -22.06 -4.44
C THR A 195 8.77 -20.99 -5.48
N LYS A 196 9.75 -20.51 -6.23
CA LYS A 196 9.55 -19.57 -7.33
C LYS A 196 8.55 -20.10 -8.36
N GLU A 197 8.63 -21.38 -8.69
CA GLU A 197 7.78 -22.06 -9.69
C GLU A 197 6.31 -22.03 -9.28
N CYS A 198 6.02 -22.09 -7.98
CA CYS A 198 4.65 -21.92 -7.47
C CYS A 198 4.06 -20.56 -7.86
N ILE A 199 4.89 -19.51 -7.87
CA ILE A 199 4.46 -18.13 -8.17
C ILE A 199 4.40 -17.88 -9.69
N THR A 200 5.38 -18.41 -10.44
CA THR A 200 5.55 -18.09 -11.87
C THR A 200 4.79 -19.03 -12.80
N GLU A 201 4.65 -20.29 -12.42
CA GLU A 201 4.14 -21.36 -13.28
C GLU A 201 2.89 -22.06 -12.67
N GLY A 202 2.54 -21.72 -11.42
CA GLY A 202 1.43 -22.37 -10.74
C GLY A 202 1.75 -23.81 -10.32
N ALA A 203 3.04 -24.11 -10.12
CA ALA A 203 3.45 -25.42 -9.63
C ALA A 203 2.96 -25.64 -8.19
N ALA A 204 2.66 -26.89 -7.83
CA ALA A 204 2.30 -27.23 -6.47
C ALA A 204 3.50 -27.01 -5.51
N PRO A 205 3.25 -26.51 -4.29
CA PRO A 205 4.28 -26.39 -3.26
C PRO A 205 4.87 -27.75 -2.87
N VAL A 206 6.12 -27.74 -2.44
CA VAL A 206 6.80 -28.95 -1.97
C VAL A 206 6.31 -29.25 -0.55
N VAL A 207 5.72 -30.43 -0.35
CA VAL A 207 5.23 -30.92 0.95
C VAL A 207 6.16 -32.00 1.46
N GLU A 208 6.77 -31.78 2.62
CA GLU A 208 7.63 -32.74 3.32
C GLU A 208 6.91 -33.20 4.59
N ASN A 209 6.81 -34.54 4.76
CA ASN A 209 6.38 -35.09 6.03
C ASN A 209 7.57 -35.06 7.00
N ALA A 210 7.34 -34.72 8.27
CA ALA A 210 8.36 -34.89 9.28
C ALA A 210 8.78 -36.38 9.30
N ALA A 211 10.09 -36.62 9.21
CA ALA A 211 10.61 -37.95 9.38
C ALA A 211 10.13 -38.46 10.76
N ALA A 212 9.45 -39.60 10.76
CA ALA A 212 9.13 -40.28 11.99
C ALA A 212 10.47 -40.65 12.68
N GLY A 213 10.82 -39.89 13.74
CA GLY A 213 11.95 -40.16 14.60
C GLY A 213 11.58 -41.26 15.62
#